data_45cc13afebbe59458760b77e3c450023
#
_entry.id   45cc13afebbe59458760b77e3c450023
#
_cell.length_a   1.000
_cell.length_b   1.000
_cell.length_c   1.000
_cell.angle_alpha   90.00
_cell.angle_beta   90.00
_cell.angle_gamma   90.00
#
_symmetry.space_group_name_H-M   'P 1'
#
loop_
_entity.id
_entity.type
_entity.pdbx_description
1 polymer ?
#
loop_
_entity_poly.entity_id
_entity_poly.type
_entity_poly.pdbx_seq_one_letter_code
_entity_poly.pdbx_strand_id
1 'polypeptide(L)'
;MTTEADARMLIDKLLERAGWSITNKAQVSTEEAAADGRADYLLKDTRSRPLAVLEAKRFTADPYTAKEQAKAYAVALKAPFILLSNGQEHYLWDYADGDARPVMGFPSQADLERRANIKIHRKGDIRRSLALQPLPHRFNFKGEEAEARPYQLECLQKADDALIAGRRRMLFEMATGTGKTLTIAMLMKRWLQAAVISRVLFLVDRIELAKQAK
;
A
#
# COMPACT_ATOMS: atom_id res chain seq x y z
N MET A 1 -24.96 -13.05 23.77
CA MET A 1 -24.44 -11.66 23.75
C MET A 1 -23.00 -11.75 23.28
N THR A 2 -22.70 -11.24 22.14
CA THR A 2 -21.33 -11.22 21.62
C THR A 2 -20.55 -10.12 22.31
N THR A 3 -19.58 -10.51 23.10
CA THR A 3 -18.73 -9.59 23.89
C THR A 3 -17.58 -9.05 23.02
N GLU A 4 -16.87 -8.04 23.51
CA GLU A 4 -15.64 -7.56 22.87
C GLU A 4 -14.54 -8.66 22.88
N ALA A 5 -14.52 -9.50 23.90
CA ALA A 5 -13.63 -10.65 23.96
C ALA A 5 -13.85 -11.64 22.80
N ASP A 6 -15.12 -11.89 22.43
CA ASP A 6 -15.43 -12.75 21.27
C ASP A 6 -14.91 -12.14 19.97
N ALA A 7 -15.03 -10.82 19.80
CA ALA A 7 -14.48 -10.12 18.64
C ALA A 7 -12.95 -10.19 18.60
N ARG A 8 -12.27 -10.03 19.74
CA ARG A 8 -10.81 -10.15 19.86
C ARG A 8 -10.33 -11.56 19.49
N MET A 9 -11.02 -12.61 19.91
CA MET A 9 -10.68 -13.98 19.51
C MET A 9 -10.73 -14.19 17.97
N LEU A 10 -11.68 -13.55 17.29
CA LEU A 10 -11.74 -13.61 15.84
C LEU A 10 -10.67 -12.75 15.18
N ILE A 11 -10.40 -11.57 15.73
CA ILE A 11 -9.31 -10.68 15.30
C ILE A 11 -7.96 -11.41 15.39
N ASP A 12 -7.70 -12.12 16.49
CA ASP A 12 -6.48 -12.93 16.65
C ASP A 12 -6.31 -13.93 15.51
N LYS A 13 -7.36 -14.72 15.21
CA LYS A 13 -7.33 -15.68 14.09
C LYS A 13 -7.12 -15.00 12.74
N LEU A 14 -7.66 -13.82 12.54
CA LEU A 14 -7.50 -13.06 11.29
C LEU A 14 -6.09 -12.49 11.17
N LEU A 15 -5.50 -12.02 12.27
CA LEU A 15 -4.10 -11.61 12.31
C LEU A 15 -3.16 -12.78 12.00
N GLU A 16 -3.39 -13.96 12.60
CA GLU A 16 -2.61 -15.17 12.30
C GLU A 16 -2.72 -15.57 10.82
N ARG A 17 -3.91 -15.54 10.24
CA ARG A 17 -4.11 -15.78 8.80
C ARG A 17 -3.38 -14.78 7.91
N ALA A 18 -3.21 -13.55 8.37
CA ALA A 18 -2.42 -12.53 7.69
C ALA A 18 -0.90 -12.68 7.92
N GLY A 19 -0.47 -13.69 8.67
CA GLY A 19 0.94 -14.00 8.95
C GLY A 19 1.52 -13.29 10.16
N TRP A 20 0.68 -12.74 11.04
CA TRP A 20 1.13 -12.18 12.33
C TRP A 20 1.20 -13.26 13.40
N SER A 21 2.22 -13.22 14.22
CA SER A 21 2.35 -14.10 15.39
C SER A 21 1.95 -13.34 16.65
N ILE A 22 0.75 -13.65 17.17
CA ILE A 22 0.21 -13.00 18.38
C ILE A 22 1.07 -13.28 19.61
N THR A 23 1.68 -14.45 19.67
CA THR A 23 2.54 -14.85 20.79
C THR A 23 3.93 -14.21 20.75
N ASN A 24 4.33 -13.68 19.59
CA ASN A 24 5.61 -13.01 19.42
C ASN A 24 5.48 -11.51 19.72
N LYS A 25 5.86 -11.10 20.93
CA LYS A 25 5.84 -9.68 21.35
C LYS A 25 6.70 -8.74 20.50
N ALA A 26 7.65 -9.27 19.73
CA ALA A 26 8.41 -8.47 18.77
C ALA A 26 7.60 -8.09 17.53
N GLN A 27 6.53 -8.87 17.22
CA GLN A 27 5.61 -8.58 16.12
C GLN A 27 4.30 -7.93 16.59
N VAL A 28 3.71 -8.45 17.66
CA VAL A 28 2.41 -8.00 18.17
C VAL A 28 2.50 -7.84 19.67
N SER A 29 2.18 -6.67 20.18
CA SER A 29 1.90 -6.46 21.59
C SER A 29 0.44 -6.06 21.79
N THR A 30 -0.14 -6.50 22.92
CA THR A 30 -1.52 -6.23 23.29
C THR A 30 -1.54 -5.28 24.49
N GLU A 31 -2.62 -4.51 24.64
CA GLU A 31 -2.83 -3.58 25.77
C GLU A 31 -1.66 -2.59 25.95
N GLU A 32 -1.11 -2.10 24.82
CA GLU A 32 0.05 -1.20 24.84
C GLU A 32 -0.37 0.17 25.36
N ALA A 33 0.35 0.70 26.35
CA ALA A 33 0.09 2.02 26.91
C ALA A 33 0.28 3.12 25.85
N ALA A 34 -0.73 3.96 25.65
CA ALA A 34 -0.71 5.00 24.64
C ALA A 34 -1.61 6.17 25.08
N ALA A 35 -1.06 7.39 25.07
CA ALA A 35 -1.79 8.59 25.52
C ALA A 35 -2.50 8.36 26.86
N ASP A 36 -3.80 8.66 26.92
CA ASP A 36 -4.62 8.50 28.14
C ASP A 36 -5.28 7.11 28.25
N GLY A 37 -4.77 6.08 27.53
CA GLY A 37 -5.36 4.75 27.54
C GLY A 37 -4.42 3.67 27.06
N ARG A 38 -4.99 2.62 26.48
CA ARG A 38 -4.24 1.49 25.93
C ARG A 38 -4.78 1.12 24.56
N ALA A 39 -3.87 0.92 23.61
CA ALA A 39 -4.21 0.34 22.33
C ALA A 39 -4.41 -1.18 22.47
N ASP A 40 -5.46 -1.71 21.86
CA ASP A 40 -5.76 -3.15 21.95
C ASP A 40 -4.62 -3.99 21.38
N TYR A 41 -4.11 -3.59 20.20
CA TYR A 41 -2.93 -4.22 19.58
C TYR A 41 -1.99 -3.18 18.99
N LEU A 42 -0.70 -3.43 19.13
CA LEU A 42 0.36 -2.74 18.40
C LEU A 42 1.08 -3.74 17.51
N LEU A 43 0.94 -3.56 16.20
CA LEU A 43 1.63 -4.34 15.17
C LEU A 43 2.96 -3.68 14.85
N LYS A 44 4.03 -4.46 14.76
CA LYS A 44 5.41 -3.98 14.65
C LYS A 44 6.08 -4.52 13.38
N ASP A 45 7.07 -3.80 12.91
CA ASP A 45 7.91 -4.24 11.78
C ASP A 45 8.95 -5.30 12.21
N THR A 46 9.73 -5.79 11.23
CA THR A 46 10.80 -6.77 11.46
C THR A 46 11.90 -6.27 12.40
N ARG A 47 11.95 -4.96 12.68
CA ARG A 47 12.86 -4.33 13.64
C ARG A 47 12.15 -3.94 14.95
N SER A 48 10.97 -4.50 15.20
CA SER A 48 10.11 -4.21 16.36
C SER A 48 9.67 -2.74 16.49
N ARG A 49 9.70 -1.97 15.40
CA ARG A 49 9.19 -0.59 15.40
C ARG A 49 7.68 -0.57 15.12
N PRO A 50 6.92 0.36 15.73
CA PRO A 50 5.48 0.48 15.49
C PRO A 50 5.13 0.63 14.01
N LEU A 51 4.19 -0.18 13.53
CA LEU A 51 3.64 -0.12 12.17
C LEU A 51 2.17 0.28 12.16
N ALA A 52 1.37 -0.39 12.99
CA ALA A 52 -0.06 -0.09 13.07
C ALA A 52 -0.59 -0.27 14.49
N VAL A 53 -1.49 0.59 14.89
CA VAL A 53 -2.40 0.36 16.00
C VAL A 53 -3.64 -0.33 15.46
N LEU A 54 -4.10 -1.39 16.14
CA LEU A 54 -5.40 -2.00 15.83
C LEU A 54 -6.30 -1.81 17.06
N GLU A 55 -7.48 -1.26 16.83
CA GLU A 55 -8.51 -1.04 17.84
C GLU A 55 -9.68 -1.99 17.56
N ALA A 56 -10.06 -2.76 18.56
CA ALA A 56 -11.13 -3.74 18.50
C ALA A 56 -12.44 -3.16 19.05
N LYS A 57 -13.55 -3.51 18.45
CA LYS A 57 -14.90 -3.23 18.95
C LYS A 57 -15.71 -4.53 18.97
N ARG A 58 -16.73 -4.57 19.81
CA ARG A 58 -17.69 -5.69 19.83
C ARG A 58 -18.38 -5.84 18.46
N PHE A 59 -18.80 -7.05 18.11
CA PHE A 59 -19.41 -7.38 16.81
C PHE A 59 -20.57 -6.46 16.38
N THR A 60 -21.36 -5.97 17.35
CA THR A 60 -22.54 -5.13 17.09
C THR A 60 -22.21 -3.65 16.98
N ALA A 61 -20.97 -3.25 17.17
CA ALA A 61 -20.55 -1.85 17.07
C ALA A 61 -19.86 -1.61 15.73
N ASP A 62 -20.10 -0.45 15.15
CA ASP A 62 -19.35 0.01 14.00
C ASP A 62 -17.90 0.31 14.43
N PRO A 63 -16.89 -0.42 13.88
CA PRO A 63 -15.50 -0.21 14.26
C PRO A 63 -14.99 1.18 13.87
N TYR A 64 -15.62 1.84 12.91
CA TYR A 64 -15.27 3.20 12.50
C TYR A 64 -15.43 4.23 13.62
N THR A 65 -16.31 3.98 14.59
CA THR A 65 -16.50 4.86 15.77
C THR A 65 -15.26 5.00 16.64
N ALA A 66 -14.33 4.05 16.58
CA ALA A 66 -13.06 4.10 17.33
C ALA A 66 -11.98 4.96 16.66
N LYS A 67 -12.26 5.56 15.52
CA LYS A 67 -11.29 6.22 14.65
C LYS A 67 -10.44 7.26 15.36
N GLU A 68 -11.06 8.20 16.06
CA GLU A 68 -10.33 9.29 16.73
C GLU A 68 -9.51 8.79 17.93
N GLN A 69 -10.03 7.83 18.69
CA GLN A 69 -9.30 7.18 19.78
C GLN A 69 -8.05 6.45 19.25
N ALA A 70 -8.24 5.62 18.22
CA ALA A 70 -7.15 4.89 17.58
C ALA A 70 -6.08 5.82 16.98
N LYS A 71 -6.49 6.99 16.45
CA LYS A 71 -5.58 8.01 15.97
C LYS A 71 -4.72 8.60 17.07
N ALA A 72 -5.32 8.92 18.22
CA ALA A 72 -4.55 9.42 19.36
C ALA A 72 -3.48 8.41 19.80
N TYR A 73 -3.82 7.13 19.86
CA TYR A 73 -2.88 6.06 20.17
C TYR A 73 -1.79 5.89 19.09
N ALA A 74 -2.17 5.91 17.81
CA ALA A 74 -1.21 5.78 16.72
C ALA A 74 -0.19 6.92 16.70
N VAL A 75 -0.63 8.15 16.98
CA VAL A 75 0.26 9.32 17.10
C VAL A 75 1.20 9.15 18.30
N ALA A 76 0.69 8.79 19.46
CA ALA A 76 1.50 8.60 20.68
C ALA A 76 2.56 7.50 20.49
N LEU A 77 2.18 6.39 19.87
CA LEU A 77 3.06 5.24 19.59
C LEU A 77 3.89 5.41 18.32
N LYS A 78 3.71 6.50 17.56
CA LYS A 78 4.37 6.77 16.26
C LYS A 78 4.11 5.68 15.22
N ALA A 79 2.94 5.04 15.26
CA ALA A 79 2.52 4.04 14.30
C ALA A 79 1.91 4.73 13.07
N PRO A 80 2.41 4.49 11.83
CA PRO A 80 1.93 5.19 10.63
C PRO A 80 0.55 4.77 10.15
N PHE A 81 0.04 3.62 10.62
CA PHE A 81 -1.23 3.06 10.19
C PHE A 81 -2.15 2.77 11.38
N ILE A 82 -3.44 2.71 11.07
CA ILE A 82 -4.48 2.34 12.01
C ILE A 82 -5.34 1.25 11.35
N LEU A 83 -5.66 0.22 12.12
CA LEU A 83 -6.65 -0.79 11.79
C LEU A 83 -7.81 -0.67 12.78
N LEU A 84 -9.02 -0.68 12.27
CA LEU A 84 -10.23 -0.71 13.08
C LEU A 84 -10.98 -1.99 12.74
N SER A 85 -11.46 -2.72 13.75
CA SER A 85 -12.14 -3.97 13.50
C SER A 85 -13.13 -4.32 14.61
N ASN A 86 -14.26 -4.94 14.21
CA ASN A 86 -15.17 -5.63 15.11
C ASN A 86 -15.14 -7.17 14.89
N GLY A 87 -14.16 -7.67 14.13
CA GLY A 87 -14.03 -9.07 13.76
C GLY A 87 -14.75 -9.45 12.45
N GLN A 88 -15.70 -8.65 11.96
CA GLN A 88 -16.43 -8.85 10.71
C GLN A 88 -16.11 -7.77 9.69
N GLU A 89 -16.11 -6.52 10.13
CA GLU A 89 -15.77 -5.36 9.33
C GLU A 89 -14.39 -4.83 9.73
N HIS A 90 -13.61 -4.45 8.73
CA HIS A 90 -12.25 -4.01 8.93
C HIS A 90 -11.99 -2.75 8.13
N TYR A 91 -11.27 -1.81 8.73
CA TYR A 91 -10.80 -0.59 8.05
C TYR A 91 -9.29 -0.47 8.21
N LEU A 92 -8.63 -0.03 7.15
CA LEU A 92 -7.23 0.40 7.18
C LEU A 92 -7.19 1.91 6.95
N TRP A 93 -6.49 2.59 7.83
CA TRP A 93 -6.32 4.02 7.76
C TRP A 93 -4.85 4.42 7.76
N ASP A 94 -4.46 5.08 6.68
CA ASP A 94 -3.28 5.89 6.61
C ASP A 94 -3.67 7.33 6.97
N TYR A 95 -3.60 7.70 8.22
CA TYR A 95 -4.11 9.00 8.70
C TYR A 95 -3.32 10.21 8.19
N ALA A 96 -2.19 10.02 7.51
CA ALA A 96 -1.46 11.07 6.79
C ALA A 96 -1.93 11.19 5.32
N ASP A 97 -2.74 10.26 4.79
CA ASP A 97 -3.14 10.18 3.38
C ASP A 97 -4.65 9.88 3.21
N GLY A 98 -5.47 10.72 3.81
CA GLY A 98 -6.93 10.64 3.65
C GLY A 98 -7.65 9.94 4.78
N ASP A 99 -8.78 9.30 4.47
CA ASP A 99 -9.68 8.69 5.45
C ASP A 99 -9.54 7.16 5.52
N ALA A 100 -10.08 6.57 6.59
CA ALA A 100 -10.12 5.13 6.77
C ALA A 100 -10.92 4.47 5.63
N ARG A 101 -10.40 3.37 5.09
CA ARG A 101 -11.00 2.64 3.96
C ARG A 101 -11.34 1.22 4.38
N PRO A 102 -12.50 0.70 3.98
CA PRO A 102 -12.83 -0.69 4.24
C PRO A 102 -11.84 -1.63 3.54
N VAL A 103 -11.48 -2.73 4.19
CA VAL A 103 -10.60 -3.78 3.67
C VAL A 103 -11.21 -5.14 3.93
N MET A 104 -10.93 -6.11 3.05
CA MET A 104 -11.47 -7.47 3.17
C MET A 104 -10.75 -8.35 4.20
N GLY A 105 -9.63 -7.86 4.74
CA GLY A 105 -8.82 -8.56 5.73
C GLY A 105 -7.60 -7.76 6.15
N PHE A 106 -6.86 -8.27 7.12
CA PHE A 106 -5.69 -7.56 7.63
C PHE A 106 -4.51 -7.66 6.68
N PRO A 107 -3.75 -6.57 6.49
CA PRO A 107 -2.49 -6.60 5.75
C PRO A 107 -1.43 -7.40 6.52
N SER A 108 -0.54 -8.07 5.79
CA SER A 108 0.63 -8.72 6.39
C SER A 108 1.67 -7.69 6.87
N GLN A 109 2.62 -8.14 7.72
CA GLN A 109 3.75 -7.33 8.16
C GLN A 109 4.50 -6.73 6.96
N ALA A 110 4.83 -7.57 5.97
CA ALA A 110 5.52 -7.13 4.75
C ALA A 110 4.72 -6.11 3.93
N ASP A 111 3.38 -6.18 3.93
CA ASP A 111 2.54 -5.20 3.26
C ASP A 111 2.57 -3.84 3.95
N LEU A 112 2.46 -3.82 5.29
CA LEU A 112 2.53 -2.58 6.05
C LEU A 112 3.93 -1.95 5.99
N GLU A 113 5.00 -2.75 6.11
CA GLU A 113 6.38 -2.27 5.94
C GLU A 113 6.60 -1.63 4.58
N ARG A 114 6.11 -2.27 3.53
CA ARG A 114 6.21 -1.73 2.17
C ARG A 114 5.46 -0.41 2.03
N ARG A 115 4.26 -0.31 2.59
CA ARG A 115 3.47 0.94 2.60
C ARG A 115 4.19 2.05 3.38
N ALA A 116 4.77 1.72 4.53
CA ALA A 116 5.56 2.66 5.33
C ALA A 116 6.81 3.15 4.58
N ASN A 117 7.54 2.23 3.93
CA ASN A 117 8.71 2.58 3.12
C ASN A 117 8.36 3.47 1.92
N ILE A 118 7.26 3.20 1.22
CA ILE A 118 6.77 4.07 0.15
C ILE A 118 6.48 5.48 0.66
N LYS A 119 5.96 5.63 1.89
CA LYS A 119 5.72 6.94 2.50
C LYS A 119 6.99 7.74 2.76
N ILE A 120 8.03 7.08 3.27
CA ILE A 120 9.32 7.73 3.55
C ILE A 120 9.90 8.32 2.26
N HIS A 121 9.73 7.61 1.13
CA HIS A 121 10.17 8.08 -0.18
C HIS A 121 9.27 9.14 -0.82
N ARG A 122 8.02 9.31 -0.37
CA ARG A 122 7.05 10.20 -1.03
C ARG A 122 7.18 11.71 -0.75
N LYS A 123 7.76 12.13 0.37
CA LYS A 123 7.70 13.56 0.80
C LYS A 123 8.76 14.50 0.23
N GLY A 124 9.63 14.05 -0.61
CA GLY A 124 10.62 14.93 -1.27
C GLY A 124 11.24 14.30 -2.51
N ASP A 125 10.97 13.03 -2.73
CA ASP A 125 11.87 12.18 -3.50
C ASP A 125 11.33 11.68 -4.86
N ILE A 126 10.01 11.70 -5.12
CA ILE A 126 9.47 11.20 -6.40
C ILE A 126 10.07 11.97 -7.57
N ARG A 127 10.07 13.30 -7.49
CA ARG A 127 10.66 14.14 -8.54
C ARG A 127 12.14 13.85 -8.71
N ARG A 128 12.89 13.77 -7.61
CA ARG A 128 14.33 13.46 -7.62
C ARG A 128 14.59 12.04 -8.13
N SER A 129 13.86 11.05 -7.63
CA SER A 129 13.99 9.65 -8.06
C SER A 129 13.71 9.49 -9.55
N LEU A 130 12.68 10.13 -10.08
CA LEU A 130 12.36 10.12 -11.50
C LEU A 130 13.40 10.90 -12.33
N ALA A 131 13.92 12.01 -11.82
CA ALA A 131 14.96 12.78 -12.51
C ALA A 131 16.28 12.00 -12.65
N LEU A 132 16.60 11.11 -11.72
CA LEU A 132 17.77 10.24 -11.78
C LEU A 132 17.61 9.07 -12.77
N GLN A 133 16.40 8.81 -13.24
CA GLN A 133 16.12 7.78 -14.24
C GLN A 133 15.79 8.44 -15.57
N PRO A 134 16.66 8.38 -16.57
CA PRO A 134 16.39 8.95 -17.89
C PRO A 134 15.18 8.28 -18.55
N LEU A 135 14.51 9.01 -19.42
CA LEU A 135 13.47 8.41 -20.25
C LEU A 135 14.08 7.31 -21.15
N PRO A 136 13.39 6.17 -21.33
CA PRO A 136 13.95 5.02 -22.06
C PRO A 136 13.86 5.25 -23.57
N HIS A 137 14.76 6.11 -24.11
CA HIS A 137 14.84 6.34 -25.56
C HIS A 137 15.18 5.08 -26.32
N ARG A 138 16.01 4.20 -25.74
CA ARG A 138 16.34 2.86 -26.26
C ARG A 138 16.04 1.81 -25.23
N PHE A 139 15.57 0.66 -25.65
CA PHE A 139 15.22 -0.46 -24.77
C PHE A 139 15.35 -1.77 -25.52
N ASN A 140 15.59 -2.87 -24.80
CA ASN A 140 15.56 -4.19 -25.37
C ASN A 140 14.13 -4.71 -25.40
N PHE A 141 13.70 -5.13 -26.60
CA PHE A 141 12.40 -5.76 -26.81
C PHE A 141 12.59 -7.07 -27.58
N LYS A 142 12.29 -8.19 -26.95
CA LYS A 142 12.44 -9.55 -27.51
C LYS A 142 13.87 -9.88 -27.98
N GLY A 143 14.89 -9.35 -27.30
CA GLY A 143 16.29 -9.58 -27.64
C GLY A 143 16.88 -8.60 -28.65
N GLU A 144 16.08 -7.71 -29.19
CA GLU A 144 16.50 -6.67 -30.14
C GLU A 144 16.46 -5.29 -29.51
N GLU A 145 17.39 -4.43 -29.91
CA GLU A 145 17.37 -3.02 -29.50
C GLU A 145 16.31 -2.28 -30.31
N ALA A 146 15.43 -1.57 -29.58
CA ALA A 146 14.35 -0.78 -30.16
C ALA A 146 14.39 0.65 -29.63
N GLU A 147 13.91 1.59 -30.43
CA GLU A 147 13.77 2.99 -30.05
C GLU A 147 12.32 3.32 -29.66
N ALA A 148 12.17 4.08 -28.55
CA ALA A 148 10.88 4.60 -28.17
C ALA A 148 10.43 5.72 -29.12
N ARG A 149 9.18 5.66 -29.54
CA ARG A 149 8.60 6.67 -30.41
C ARG A 149 8.34 7.96 -29.63
N PRO A 150 8.43 9.15 -30.25
CA PRO A 150 8.27 10.43 -29.54
C PRO A 150 7.00 10.50 -28.69
N TYR A 151 5.86 10.06 -29.20
CA TYR A 151 4.59 10.08 -28.46
C TYR A 151 4.57 9.13 -27.26
N GLN A 152 5.36 8.04 -27.28
CA GLN A 152 5.50 7.14 -26.14
C GLN A 152 6.29 7.84 -25.02
N LEU A 153 7.38 8.53 -25.37
CA LEU A 153 8.17 9.30 -24.41
C LEU A 153 7.34 10.45 -23.81
N GLU A 154 6.55 11.14 -24.62
CA GLU A 154 5.63 12.18 -24.15
C GLU A 154 4.60 11.60 -23.16
N CYS A 155 4.08 10.41 -23.46
CA CYS A 155 3.15 9.69 -22.59
C CYS A 155 3.78 9.37 -21.22
N LEU A 156 5.03 8.89 -21.22
CA LEU A 156 5.79 8.63 -19.99
C LEU A 156 6.02 9.91 -19.20
N GLN A 157 6.42 10.98 -19.85
CA GLN A 157 6.65 12.28 -19.20
C GLN A 157 5.38 12.82 -18.54
N LYS A 158 4.25 12.80 -19.25
CA LYS A 158 2.95 13.21 -18.70
C LYS A 158 2.51 12.36 -17.51
N ALA A 159 2.83 11.06 -17.53
CA ALA A 159 2.58 10.17 -16.40
C ALA A 159 3.45 10.51 -15.18
N ASP A 160 4.73 10.80 -15.39
CA ASP A 160 5.65 11.26 -14.34
C ASP A 160 5.16 12.56 -13.71
N ASP A 161 4.78 13.54 -14.53
CA ASP A 161 4.26 14.84 -14.07
C ASP A 161 2.96 14.66 -13.27
N ALA A 162 2.06 13.81 -13.73
CA ALA A 162 0.83 13.50 -13.03
C ALA A 162 1.10 12.82 -11.66
N LEU A 163 2.07 11.90 -11.60
CA LEU A 163 2.48 11.24 -10.36
C LEU A 163 3.11 12.22 -9.38
N ILE A 164 4.00 13.11 -9.86
CA ILE A 164 4.61 14.19 -9.07
C ILE A 164 3.54 15.15 -8.53
N ALA A 165 2.49 15.42 -9.31
CA ALA A 165 1.34 16.21 -8.89
C ALA A 165 0.39 15.47 -7.93
N GLY A 166 0.72 14.23 -7.53
CA GLY A 166 -0.07 13.42 -6.59
C GLY A 166 -1.27 12.71 -7.20
N ARG A 167 -1.42 12.71 -8.52
CA ARG A 167 -2.49 11.98 -9.19
C ARG A 167 -2.25 10.48 -9.11
N ARG A 168 -3.30 9.71 -8.75
CA ARG A 168 -3.23 8.24 -8.58
C ARG A 168 -4.00 7.47 -9.62
N ARG A 169 -4.75 8.15 -10.47
CA ARG A 169 -5.52 7.56 -11.58
C ARG A 169 -5.16 8.30 -12.85
N MET A 170 -4.83 7.55 -13.87
CA MET A 170 -4.42 8.05 -15.17
C MET A 170 -5.10 7.20 -16.24
N LEU A 171 -5.52 7.83 -17.32
CA LEU A 171 -6.05 7.17 -18.52
C LEU A 171 -5.09 7.45 -19.67
N PHE A 172 -4.67 6.39 -20.37
CA PHE A 172 -3.87 6.48 -21.58
C PHE A 172 -4.73 6.06 -22.76
N GLU A 173 -5.07 7.01 -23.59
CA GLU A 173 -5.78 6.78 -24.83
C GLU A 173 -4.79 6.74 -26.00
N MET A 174 -4.68 5.59 -26.64
CA MET A 174 -3.73 5.33 -27.71
C MET A 174 -4.40 4.46 -28.79
N ALA A 175 -4.16 4.75 -30.07
CA ALA A 175 -4.69 3.97 -31.18
C ALA A 175 -4.19 2.52 -31.18
N THR A 176 -4.90 1.64 -31.88
CA THR A 176 -4.46 0.24 -32.06
C THR A 176 -3.14 0.19 -32.84
N GLY A 177 -2.22 -0.70 -32.47
CA GLY A 177 -0.91 -0.83 -33.13
C GLY A 177 0.14 0.21 -32.73
N THR A 178 -0.17 1.18 -31.87
CA THR A 178 0.80 2.20 -31.42
C THR A 178 1.73 1.73 -30.30
N GLY A 179 1.63 0.47 -29.87
CA GLY A 179 2.48 -0.08 -28.83
C GLY A 179 2.01 0.26 -27.41
N LYS A 180 0.69 0.32 -27.14
CA LYS A 180 0.11 0.56 -25.80
C LYS A 180 0.76 -0.28 -24.69
N THR A 181 0.82 -1.58 -24.90
CA THR A 181 1.41 -2.52 -23.92
C THR A 181 2.89 -2.20 -23.65
N LEU A 182 3.64 -1.87 -24.69
CA LEU A 182 5.04 -1.51 -24.59
C LEU A 182 5.22 -0.18 -23.85
N THR A 183 4.40 0.83 -24.13
CA THR A 183 4.43 2.12 -23.42
C THR A 183 4.19 1.93 -21.94
N ILE A 184 3.19 1.13 -21.56
CA ILE A 184 2.91 0.84 -20.14
C ILE A 184 4.03 -0.01 -19.52
N ALA A 185 4.62 -0.96 -20.24
CA ALA A 185 5.76 -1.74 -19.76
C ALA A 185 6.99 -0.85 -19.48
N MET A 186 7.30 0.09 -20.37
CA MET A 186 8.36 1.08 -20.15
C MET A 186 8.08 1.94 -18.93
N LEU A 187 6.85 2.42 -18.74
CA LEU A 187 6.45 3.21 -17.58
C LEU A 187 6.60 2.42 -16.29
N MET A 188 6.09 1.18 -16.24
CA MET A 188 6.21 0.30 -15.08
C MET A 188 7.67 0.04 -14.73
N LYS A 189 8.51 -0.31 -15.72
CA LYS A 189 9.94 -0.53 -15.52
C LYS A 189 10.62 0.70 -14.95
N ARG A 190 10.37 1.88 -15.51
CA ARG A 190 10.91 3.16 -15.06
C ARG A 190 10.52 3.45 -13.60
N TRP A 191 9.25 3.29 -13.26
CA TRP A 191 8.76 3.56 -11.90
C TRP A 191 9.26 2.56 -10.86
N LEU A 192 9.45 1.29 -11.24
CA LEU A 192 10.10 0.28 -10.40
C LEU A 192 11.58 0.62 -10.18
N GLN A 193 12.31 0.99 -11.22
CA GLN A 193 13.72 1.39 -11.14
C GLN A 193 13.92 2.66 -10.32
N ALA A 194 13.01 3.61 -10.45
CA ALA A 194 12.98 4.82 -9.62
C ALA A 194 12.52 4.57 -8.17
N ALA A 195 12.15 3.34 -7.81
CA ALA A 195 11.58 2.95 -6.52
C ALA A 195 10.33 3.76 -6.11
N VAL A 196 9.62 4.38 -7.06
CA VAL A 196 8.36 5.10 -6.79
C VAL A 196 7.17 4.18 -6.66
N ILE A 197 7.28 2.97 -7.20
CA ILE A 197 6.37 1.83 -6.97
C ILE A 197 7.20 0.59 -6.63
N SER A 198 6.60 -0.37 -5.94
CA SER A 198 7.29 -1.62 -5.53
C SER A 198 6.66 -2.87 -6.13
N ARG A 199 5.43 -2.78 -6.58
CA ARG A 199 4.69 -3.89 -7.23
C ARG A 199 3.74 -3.35 -8.29
N VAL A 200 3.49 -4.16 -9.30
CA VAL A 200 2.52 -3.91 -10.35
C VAL A 200 1.56 -5.09 -10.44
N LEU A 201 0.26 -4.79 -10.50
CA LEU A 201 -0.76 -5.75 -10.89
C LEU A 201 -1.22 -5.38 -12.30
N PHE A 202 -0.96 -6.26 -13.27
CA PHE A 202 -1.35 -6.08 -14.65
C PHE A 202 -2.60 -6.91 -14.95
N LEU A 203 -3.73 -6.24 -15.17
CA LEU A 203 -5.01 -6.87 -15.48
C LEU A 203 -5.28 -6.76 -16.97
N VAL A 204 -5.63 -7.86 -17.61
CA VAL A 204 -5.96 -7.95 -19.02
C VAL A 204 -7.21 -8.79 -19.24
N ASP A 205 -7.97 -8.48 -20.26
CA ASP A 205 -9.20 -9.19 -20.64
C ASP A 205 -8.94 -10.45 -21.46
N ARG A 206 -7.73 -10.61 -22.00
CA ARG A 206 -7.35 -11.75 -22.87
C ARG A 206 -6.04 -12.39 -22.41
N ILE A 207 -6.01 -13.71 -22.36
CA ILE A 207 -4.84 -14.51 -21.94
C ILE A 207 -3.62 -14.26 -22.85
N GLU A 208 -3.83 -13.98 -24.13
CA GLU A 208 -2.75 -13.68 -25.10
C GLU A 208 -1.99 -12.40 -24.74
N LEU A 209 -2.67 -11.37 -24.22
CA LEU A 209 -2.03 -10.14 -23.74
C LEU A 209 -1.21 -10.37 -22.47
N ALA A 210 -1.62 -11.31 -21.61
CA ALA A 210 -0.84 -11.69 -20.44
C ALA A 210 0.48 -12.37 -20.80
N LYS A 211 0.53 -13.13 -21.90
CA LYS A 211 1.76 -13.76 -22.41
C LYS A 211 2.74 -12.76 -23.02
N GLN A 212 2.25 -11.64 -23.55
CA GLN A 212 3.09 -10.59 -24.14
C GLN A 212 3.72 -9.69 -23.07
N ALA A 213 3.20 -9.70 -21.84
CA ALA A 213 3.67 -8.86 -20.73
C ALA A 213 4.73 -9.56 -19.85
N LYS A 214 5.05 -10.84 -20.13
CA LYS A 214 6.16 -11.58 -19.51
C LYS A 214 7.44 -11.37 -20.31
#